data_4d122d63c4314332a84aff299412c1b4
#
_entry.id   4d122d63c4314332a84aff299412c1b4
#
_cell.length_a   1.000
_cell.length_b   1.000
_cell.length_c   1.000
_cell.angle_alpha   90.00
_cell.angle_beta   90.00
_cell.angle_gamma   90.00
#
_symmetry.space_group_name_H-M   'P 1'
#
loop_
_entity.id
_entity.type
_entity.pdbx_description
1 polymer ?
#
loop_
_entity_poly.entity_id
_entity_poly.type
_entity_poly.pdbx_seq_one_letter_code
_entity_poly.pdbx_strand_id
1 'polypeptide(L)'
;GKLLRKANTLKTAEEKKSFTLLHRLVFNLKRILHKIPAVRSKIGTYATALYLLKQHFADQVEEEDTIEKAFTGWLVDNGYITQEELEESVIGIQAALPKGSYRLTQDVFAGNQGEIKGKKGDVIIAFAETPPTGDVMGQSIFKVIHQKSKEEIYVSLEDLKEK
;
A
#
# COMPACT_ATOMS: atom_id res chain seq x y z
N GLY A 1 11.37 2.49 15.17
CA GLY A 1 10.56 3.47 14.46
C GLY A 1 9.61 4.33 15.33
N LYS A 2 9.94 4.59 16.60
CA LYS A 2 9.15 5.55 17.39
C LYS A 2 9.56 6.98 17.02
N LEU A 3 8.58 7.82 16.72
CA LEU A 3 8.79 9.24 16.52
C LEU A 3 9.23 9.84 17.86
N LEU A 4 10.49 10.28 17.95
CA LEU A 4 11.04 10.87 19.18
C LEU A 4 10.48 12.27 19.44
N ARG A 5 10.07 13.00 18.39
CA ARG A 5 9.44 14.32 18.45
C ARG A 5 8.29 14.43 17.46
N LYS A 6 7.22 15.09 17.87
CA LYS A 6 6.10 15.41 16.94
C LYS A 6 6.51 16.57 16.02
N ALA A 7 6.01 16.59 14.78
CA ALA A 7 6.32 17.64 13.80
C ALA A 7 6.01 19.06 14.31
N ASN A 8 4.97 19.21 15.12
CA ASN A 8 4.56 20.49 15.71
C ASN A 8 5.52 20.99 16.82
N THR A 9 6.43 20.15 17.30
CA THR A 9 7.44 20.53 18.32
C THR A 9 8.77 20.98 17.71
N LEU A 10 8.90 20.94 16.37
CA LEU A 10 10.08 21.38 15.63
C LEU A 10 10.12 22.91 15.60
N LYS A 11 11.17 23.50 16.14
CA LYS A 11 11.27 24.95 16.34
C LYS A 11 12.06 25.65 15.24
N THR A 12 13.10 25.01 14.69
CA THR A 12 13.97 25.61 13.69
C THR A 12 13.54 25.26 12.27
N ALA A 13 13.92 26.13 11.30
CA ALA A 13 13.70 25.88 9.87
C ALA A 13 14.47 24.62 9.39
N GLU A 14 15.63 24.33 9.96
CA GLU A 14 16.42 23.15 9.65
C GLU A 14 15.79 21.87 10.18
N GLU A 15 15.27 21.87 11.42
CA GLU A 15 14.51 20.74 11.98
C GLU A 15 13.28 20.44 11.16
N LYS A 16 12.56 21.47 10.70
CA LYS A 16 11.37 21.32 9.83
C LYS A 16 11.71 20.78 8.45
N LYS A 17 12.83 21.22 7.86
CA LYS A 17 13.32 20.71 6.57
C LYS A 17 13.76 19.25 6.67
N SER A 18 14.37 18.83 7.78
CA SER A 18 14.77 17.45 8.01
C SER A 18 13.60 16.50 8.19
N PHE A 19 12.45 17.03 8.65
CA PHE A 19 11.20 16.27 8.77
C PHE A 19 10.39 16.34 7.47
N THR A 20 10.98 15.80 6.41
CA THR A 20 10.39 15.80 5.07
C THR A 20 9.17 14.89 4.97
N LEU A 21 8.40 15.09 3.91
CA LEU A 21 7.29 14.22 3.53
C LEU A 21 7.72 12.74 3.50
N LEU A 22 8.91 12.47 2.98
CA LEU A 22 9.49 11.12 2.93
C LEU A 22 9.61 10.49 4.33
N HIS A 23 10.11 11.24 5.32
CA HIS A 23 10.21 10.76 6.70
C HIS A 23 8.82 10.40 7.26
N ARG A 24 7.82 11.25 7.03
CA ARG A 24 6.43 11.00 7.47
C ARG A 24 5.86 9.75 6.80
N LEU A 25 6.12 9.58 5.51
CA LEU A 25 5.71 8.42 4.73
C LEU A 25 6.35 7.13 5.28
N VAL A 26 7.66 7.14 5.50
CA VAL A 26 8.41 6.01 6.07
C VAL A 26 7.92 5.66 7.48
N PHE A 27 7.63 6.64 8.33
CA PHE A 27 7.08 6.38 9.67
C PHE A 27 5.70 5.73 9.62
N ASN A 28 4.80 6.24 8.79
CA ASN A 28 3.47 5.66 8.63
C ASN A 28 3.55 4.23 8.09
N LEU A 29 4.44 4.01 7.15
CA LEU A 29 4.68 2.71 6.58
C LEU A 29 5.26 1.71 7.58
N LYS A 30 6.26 2.11 8.37
CA LYS A 30 6.78 1.27 9.47
C LYS A 30 5.67 0.87 10.43
N ARG A 31 4.73 1.75 10.74
CA ARG A 31 3.56 1.42 11.57
C ARG A 31 2.66 0.37 10.92
N ILE A 32 2.47 0.45 9.60
CA ILE A 32 1.72 -0.55 8.84
C ILE A 32 2.48 -1.88 8.87
N LEU A 33 3.76 -1.88 8.52
CA LEU A 33 4.60 -3.06 8.47
C LEU A 33 4.70 -3.80 9.82
N HIS A 34 4.74 -3.07 10.93
CA HIS A 34 4.71 -3.68 12.27
C HIS A 34 3.41 -4.42 12.59
N LYS A 35 2.33 -4.09 11.91
CA LYS A 35 1.03 -4.77 12.06
C LYS A 35 0.86 -5.95 11.11
N ILE A 36 1.68 -6.03 10.07
CA ILE A 36 1.69 -7.16 9.14
C ILE A 36 2.45 -8.30 9.83
N PRO A 37 1.84 -9.48 10.03
CA PRO A 37 2.57 -10.64 10.51
C PRO A 37 3.77 -10.92 9.62
N ALA A 38 4.91 -11.28 10.20
CA ALA A 38 6.19 -11.51 9.50
C ALA A 38 6.18 -12.67 8.47
N VAL A 39 5.02 -13.23 8.18
CA VAL A 39 4.80 -14.25 7.17
C VAL A 39 4.70 -13.55 5.82
N ARG A 40 5.83 -13.49 5.09
CA ARG A 40 5.96 -13.16 3.66
C ARG A 40 4.83 -12.28 3.14
N SER A 41 4.88 -10.97 3.46
CA SER A 41 3.96 -10.06 2.80
C SER A 41 4.33 -9.99 1.32
N LYS A 42 3.36 -10.25 0.50
CA LYS A 42 3.48 -10.12 -0.94
C LYS A 42 3.68 -8.66 -1.31
N ILE A 43 4.33 -8.40 -2.42
CA ILE A 43 4.57 -7.04 -2.95
C ILE A 43 3.25 -6.26 -3.07
N GLY A 44 2.15 -6.92 -3.43
CA GLY A 44 0.83 -6.33 -3.50
C GLY A 44 0.38 -5.62 -2.22
N THR A 45 0.73 -6.17 -1.04
CA THR A 45 0.42 -5.50 0.24
C THR A 45 1.18 -4.18 0.39
N TYR A 46 2.45 -4.16 0.02
CA TYR A 46 3.27 -2.94 0.06
C TYR A 46 2.80 -1.92 -0.98
N ALA A 47 2.45 -2.40 -2.18
CA ALA A 47 1.92 -1.56 -3.25
C ALA A 47 0.59 -0.90 -2.84
N THR A 48 -0.34 -1.66 -2.28
CA THR A 48 -1.62 -1.12 -1.79
C THR A 48 -1.40 -0.11 -0.66
N ALA A 49 -0.52 -0.40 0.29
CA ALA A 49 -0.18 0.51 1.37
C ALA A 49 0.44 1.82 0.84
N LEU A 50 1.36 1.73 -0.11
CA LEU A 50 1.96 2.91 -0.73
C LEU A 50 0.95 3.70 -1.55
N TYR A 51 0.05 3.04 -2.28
CA TYR A 51 -1.02 3.69 -3.01
C TYR A 51 -1.89 4.55 -2.09
N LEU A 52 -2.34 4.00 -0.96
CA LEU A 52 -3.14 4.73 0.03
C LEU A 52 -2.39 5.91 0.64
N LEU A 53 -1.09 5.75 0.90
CA LEU A 53 -0.24 6.84 1.38
C LEU A 53 -0.08 7.93 0.32
N LYS A 54 0.13 7.58 -0.95
CA LYS A 54 0.19 8.55 -2.07
C LYS A 54 -1.11 9.33 -2.18
N GLN A 55 -2.27 8.66 -2.09
CA GLN A 55 -3.58 9.31 -2.09
C GLN A 55 -3.73 10.31 -0.93
N HIS A 56 -3.27 9.95 0.26
CA HIS A 56 -3.36 10.83 1.43
C HIS A 56 -2.47 12.07 1.32
N PHE A 57 -1.34 11.95 0.63
CA PHE A 57 -0.37 13.03 0.48
C PHE A 57 -0.36 13.65 -0.94
N ALA A 58 -1.37 13.37 -1.75
CA ALA A 58 -1.43 13.80 -3.15
C ALA A 58 -1.17 15.31 -3.33
N ASP A 59 -1.73 16.13 -2.45
CA ASP A 59 -1.56 17.59 -2.49
C ASP A 59 -0.15 18.08 -2.08
N GLN A 60 0.71 17.19 -1.57
CA GLN A 60 2.02 17.54 -1.02
C GLN A 60 3.18 16.91 -1.82
N VAL A 61 2.87 16.14 -2.86
CA VAL A 61 3.83 15.37 -3.65
C VAL A 61 3.93 15.97 -5.05
N GLU A 62 5.06 16.60 -5.35
CA GLU A 62 5.34 17.12 -6.70
C GLU A 62 5.89 16.03 -7.65
N GLU A 63 6.53 14.98 -7.11
CA GLU A 63 7.17 13.90 -7.87
C GLU A 63 6.81 12.52 -7.31
N GLU A 64 5.71 11.96 -7.77
CA GLU A 64 5.22 10.65 -7.32
C GLU A 64 6.22 9.50 -7.52
N ASP A 65 6.93 9.50 -8.64
CA ASP A 65 7.92 8.46 -8.97
C ASP A 65 9.11 8.45 -8.00
N THR A 66 9.51 9.60 -7.49
CA THR A 66 10.63 9.72 -6.55
C THR A 66 10.28 9.04 -5.22
N ILE A 67 9.04 9.17 -4.77
CA ILE A 67 8.55 8.54 -3.53
C ILE A 67 8.52 7.02 -3.70
N GLU A 68 8.02 6.53 -4.82
CA GLU A 68 7.95 5.10 -5.10
C GLU A 68 9.35 4.48 -5.15
N LYS A 69 10.29 5.10 -5.87
CA LYS A 69 11.69 4.65 -5.94
C LYS A 69 12.37 4.65 -4.56
N ALA A 70 12.20 5.72 -3.79
CA ALA A 70 12.77 5.82 -2.45
C ALA A 70 12.19 4.76 -1.50
N PHE A 71 10.90 4.52 -1.60
CA PHE A 71 10.22 3.51 -0.82
C PHE A 71 10.65 2.09 -1.18
N THR A 72 10.69 1.78 -2.46
CA THR A 72 11.12 0.49 -2.98
C THR A 72 12.56 0.17 -2.58
N GLY A 73 13.47 1.14 -2.75
CA GLY A 73 14.85 1.03 -2.29
C GLY A 73 14.94 0.77 -0.78
N TRP A 74 14.14 1.48 0.02
CA TRP A 74 14.09 1.26 1.45
C TRP A 74 13.61 -0.15 1.83
N LEU A 75 12.60 -0.71 1.14
CA LEU A 75 12.12 -2.07 1.36
C LEU A 75 13.22 -3.11 1.08
N VAL A 76 13.94 -2.94 -0.03
CA VAL A 76 15.05 -3.83 -0.41
C VAL A 76 16.19 -3.72 0.60
N ASP A 77 16.62 -2.52 0.94
CA ASP A 77 17.74 -2.25 1.86
C ASP A 77 17.49 -2.80 3.27
N ASN A 78 16.21 -2.86 3.69
CA ASN A 78 15.82 -3.39 5.00
C ASN A 78 15.36 -4.86 4.96
N GLY A 79 15.47 -5.53 3.81
CA GLY A 79 15.19 -6.97 3.66
C GLY A 79 13.70 -7.35 3.72
N TYR A 80 12.79 -6.40 3.48
CA TYR A 80 11.37 -6.68 3.40
C TYR A 80 10.99 -7.39 2.09
N ILE A 81 11.65 -7.03 1.00
CA ILE A 81 11.56 -7.66 -0.32
C ILE A 81 12.95 -7.79 -0.90
N THR A 82 13.11 -8.69 -1.87
CA THR A 82 14.34 -8.80 -2.67
C THR A 82 14.20 -8.01 -3.98
N GLN A 83 15.34 -7.69 -4.59
CA GLN A 83 15.35 -7.07 -5.92
C GLN A 83 14.70 -7.99 -6.97
N GLU A 84 14.91 -9.30 -6.85
CA GLU A 84 14.35 -10.33 -7.70
C GLU A 84 12.80 -10.38 -7.60
N GLU A 85 12.27 -10.38 -6.38
CA GLU A 85 10.82 -10.32 -6.13
C GLU A 85 10.20 -9.05 -6.73
N LEU A 86 10.90 -7.92 -6.68
CA LEU A 86 10.45 -6.67 -7.27
C LEU A 86 10.40 -6.74 -8.80
N GLU A 87 11.42 -7.30 -9.43
CA GLU A 87 11.49 -7.45 -10.89
C GLU A 87 10.42 -8.42 -11.39
N GLU A 88 10.17 -9.52 -10.69
CA GLU A 88 9.11 -10.47 -11.01
C GLU A 88 7.71 -9.87 -10.87
N SER A 89 7.52 -8.91 -9.98
CA SER A 89 6.23 -8.27 -9.74
C SER A 89 5.71 -7.43 -10.90
N VAL A 90 6.61 -6.92 -11.74
CA VAL A 90 6.26 -6.11 -12.92
C VAL A 90 5.40 -6.88 -13.94
N ILE A 91 5.36 -8.22 -13.85
CA ILE A 91 4.56 -9.08 -14.74
C ILE A 91 3.06 -9.03 -14.39
N GLY A 92 2.68 -8.46 -13.25
CA GLY A 92 1.32 -8.47 -12.70
C GLY A 92 0.41 -7.31 -13.15
N ILE A 93 0.79 -6.51 -14.14
CA ILE A 93 -0.06 -5.41 -14.64
C ILE A 93 -1.22 -6.01 -15.43
N GLN A 94 -2.43 -5.93 -14.86
CA GLN A 94 -3.66 -6.31 -15.56
C GLN A 94 -4.48 -5.09 -15.95
N ALA A 95 -5.06 -5.14 -17.15
CA ALA A 95 -5.89 -4.04 -17.66
C ALA A 95 -7.19 -3.84 -16.86
N ALA A 96 -7.78 -4.91 -16.32
CA ALA A 96 -9.00 -4.84 -15.52
C ALA A 96 -9.19 -6.10 -14.66
N LEU A 97 -9.88 -5.94 -13.53
CA LEU A 97 -10.34 -7.05 -12.71
C LEU A 97 -11.70 -7.54 -13.26
N PRO A 98 -11.84 -8.81 -13.65
CA PRO A 98 -13.11 -9.32 -14.16
C PRO A 98 -14.24 -9.21 -13.12
N LYS A 99 -15.48 -9.10 -13.61
CA LYS A 99 -16.65 -9.21 -12.76
C LYS A 99 -16.66 -10.55 -12.03
N GLY A 100 -16.80 -10.53 -10.71
CA GLY A 100 -16.79 -11.77 -9.95
C GLY A 100 -16.79 -11.56 -8.44
N SER A 101 -16.74 -12.69 -7.74
CA SER A 101 -16.52 -12.74 -6.31
C SER A 101 -15.17 -13.35 -6.03
N TYR A 102 -14.40 -12.69 -5.21
CA TYR A 102 -13.04 -13.06 -4.87
C TYR A 102 -12.88 -13.23 -3.38
N ARG A 103 -11.92 -14.01 -2.96
CA ARG A 103 -11.57 -14.21 -1.56
C ARG A 103 -10.23 -13.56 -1.26
N LEU A 104 -10.15 -12.79 -0.18
CA LEU A 104 -8.88 -12.21 0.26
C LEU A 104 -7.90 -13.29 0.69
N THR A 105 -6.68 -13.27 0.16
CA THR A 105 -5.61 -14.19 0.51
C THR A 105 -4.86 -13.77 1.77
N GLN A 106 -4.99 -12.50 2.14
CA GLN A 106 -4.35 -11.86 3.30
C GLN A 106 -5.19 -10.70 3.83
N ASP A 107 -4.78 -10.12 4.96
CA ASP A 107 -5.42 -8.93 5.51
C ASP A 107 -5.11 -7.72 4.62
N VAL A 108 -6.15 -6.91 4.35
CA VAL A 108 -6.05 -5.72 3.52
C VAL A 108 -6.20 -4.48 4.37
N PHE A 109 -5.21 -3.60 4.23
CA PHE A 109 -5.17 -2.34 4.97
C PHE A 109 -5.98 -1.28 4.24
N ALA A 110 -6.66 -0.44 5.02
CA ALA A 110 -7.30 0.75 4.51
C ALA A 110 -6.72 1.97 5.23
N GLY A 111 -6.42 2.99 4.47
CA GLY A 111 -5.94 4.25 4.99
C GLY A 111 -4.47 4.24 5.43
N ASN A 112 -3.99 5.43 5.75
CA ASN A 112 -2.60 5.73 6.07
C ASN A 112 -2.15 5.31 7.49
N GLN A 113 -3.07 4.82 8.31
CA GLN A 113 -2.77 4.41 9.70
C GLN A 113 -2.72 2.88 9.88
N GLY A 114 -2.89 2.11 8.81
CA GLY A 114 -2.83 0.65 8.83
C GLY A 114 -4.04 0.00 9.50
N GLU A 115 -5.21 0.61 9.35
CA GLU A 115 -6.46 -0.04 9.75
C GLU A 115 -6.74 -1.20 8.80
N ILE A 116 -7.09 -2.35 9.38
CA ILE A 116 -7.49 -3.53 8.61
C ILE A 116 -8.98 -3.41 8.32
N LYS A 117 -9.34 -3.31 7.05
CA LYS A 117 -10.75 -3.28 6.60
C LYS A 117 -11.22 -4.58 5.98
N GLY A 118 -10.32 -5.40 5.44
CA GLY A 118 -10.60 -6.74 4.95
C GLY A 118 -9.67 -7.75 5.60
N LYS A 119 -10.22 -8.85 6.11
CA LYS A 119 -9.42 -9.94 6.70
C LYS A 119 -9.24 -11.05 5.71
N LYS A 120 -8.15 -11.79 5.84
CA LYS A 120 -7.91 -13.02 5.09
C LYS A 120 -9.14 -13.93 5.14
N GLY A 121 -9.62 -14.36 3.97
CA GLY A 121 -10.80 -15.20 3.81
C GLY A 121 -12.10 -14.43 3.59
N ASP A 122 -12.14 -13.13 3.84
CA ASP A 122 -13.31 -12.31 3.54
C ASP A 122 -13.57 -12.27 2.02
N VAL A 123 -14.81 -12.03 1.65
CA VAL A 123 -15.25 -11.96 0.25
C VAL A 123 -15.37 -10.52 -0.19
N ILE A 124 -14.83 -10.26 -1.38
CA ILE A 124 -15.01 -9.00 -2.10
C ILE A 124 -15.77 -9.23 -3.39
N ILE A 125 -16.41 -8.19 -3.89
CA ILE A 125 -17.25 -8.27 -5.09
C ILE A 125 -16.80 -7.19 -6.08
N ALA A 126 -16.51 -7.62 -7.30
CA ALA A 126 -16.40 -6.78 -8.48
C ALA A 126 -17.73 -6.89 -9.24
N PHE A 127 -18.58 -5.87 -9.17
CA PHE A 127 -19.93 -5.90 -9.79
C PHE A 127 -19.88 -5.83 -11.32
N ALA A 128 -18.81 -5.31 -11.86
CA ALA A 128 -18.53 -5.22 -13.29
C ALA A 128 -17.04 -5.45 -13.50
N GLU A 129 -16.62 -5.46 -14.75
CA GLU A 129 -15.22 -5.35 -15.10
C GLU A 129 -14.68 -4.03 -14.52
N THR A 130 -13.70 -4.14 -13.64
CA THR A 130 -13.21 -3.02 -12.83
C THR A 130 -11.81 -2.63 -13.31
N PRO A 131 -11.65 -1.43 -13.90
CA PRO A 131 -10.33 -0.95 -14.29
C PRO A 131 -9.47 -0.67 -13.05
N PRO A 132 -8.13 -0.70 -13.15
CA PRO A 132 -7.27 -0.30 -12.06
C PRO A 132 -7.47 1.18 -11.73
N THR A 133 -7.41 1.51 -10.45
CA THR A 133 -7.44 2.90 -9.97
C THR A 133 -6.07 3.55 -9.96
N GLY A 134 -5.02 2.75 -10.07
CA GLY A 134 -3.63 3.18 -10.20
C GLY A 134 -2.69 1.99 -10.20
N ASP A 135 -1.45 2.26 -10.55
CA ASP A 135 -0.37 1.27 -10.56
C ASP A 135 0.74 1.74 -9.64
N VAL A 136 1.22 0.85 -8.78
CA VAL A 136 2.29 1.12 -7.82
C VAL A 136 3.18 -0.11 -7.70
N MET A 137 4.49 0.08 -7.78
CA MET A 137 5.48 -1.01 -7.69
C MET A 137 5.21 -2.15 -8.68
N GLY A 138 4.74 -1.83 -9.89
CA GLY A 138 4.38 -2.82 -10.89
C GLY A 138 3.09 -3.61 -10.59
N GLN A 139 2.30 -3.20 -9.61
CA GLN A 139 1.03 -3.82 -9.24
C GLN A 139 -0.14 -2.91 -9.59
N SER A 140 -1.12 -3.44 -10.30
CA SER A 140 -2.39 -2.75 -10.51
C SER A 140 -3.25 -2.80 -9.24
N ILE A 141 -3.72 -1.66 -8.80
CA ILE A 141 -4.58 -1.51 -7.62
C ILE A 141 -6.03 -1.31 -8.05
N PHE A 142 -6.91 -2.11 -7.49
CA PHE A 142 -8.34 -2.11 -7.80
C PHE A 142 -9.16 -1.66 -6.61
N LYS A 143 -10.19 -0.86 -6.87
CA LYS A 143 -11.17 -0.45 -5.89
C LYS A 143 -12.37 -1.41 -5.97
N VAL A 144 -12.64 -2.10 -4.89
CA VAL A 144 -13.66 -3.16 -4.83
C VAL A 144 -14.54 -3.02 -3.58
N ILE A 145 -15.66 -3.72 -3.54
CA ILE A 145 -16.58 -3.70 -2.41
C ILE A 145 -16.36 -4.92 -1.51
N HIS A 146 -16.08 -4.65 -0.25
CA HIS A 146 -16.05 -5.67 0.77
C HIS A 146 -17.45 -6.14 1.09
N GLN A 147 -17.74 -7.45 0.90
CA GLN A 147 -19.11 -7.97 0.97
C GLN A 147 -19.77 -7.76 2.34
N LYS A 148 -19.03 -7.92 3.42
CA LYS A 148 -19.52 -7.88 4.79
C LYS A 148 -19.78 -6.45 5.28
N SER A 149 -18.83 -5.55 5.12
CA SER A 149 -18.97 -4.15 5.58
C SER A 149 -19.68 -3.25 4.58
N LYS A 150 -19.76 -3.66 3.30
CA LYS A 150 -20.25 -2.85 2.18
C LYS A 150 -19.37 -1.64 1.87
N GLU A 151 -18.19 -1.58 2.45
CA GLU A 151 -17.23 -0.50 2.23
C GLU A 151 -16.37 -0.76 1.01
N GLU A 152 -15.89 0.33 0.41
CA GLU A 152 -14.86 0.29 -0.62
C GLU A 152 -13.51 -0.02 0.03
N ILE A 153 -12.79 -0.96 -0.56
CA ILE A 153 -11.41 -1.28 -0.18
C ILE A 153 -10.53 -1.35 -1.43
N TYR A 154 -9.24 -1.19 -1.24
CA TYR A 154 -8.24 -1.26 -2.30
C TYR A 154 -7.45 -2.55 -2.18
N VAL A 155 -7.26 -3.23 -3.29
CA VAL A 155 -6.59 -4.53 -3.37
C VAL A 155 -5.70 -4.61 -4.60
N SER A 156 -4.65 -5.41 -4.52
CA SER A 156 -3.89 -5.87 -5.69
C SER A 156 -4.41 -7.25 -6.12
N LEU A 157 -3.99 -7.73 -7.28
CA LEU A 157 -4.35 -9.09 -7.73
C LEU A 157 -3.78 -10.18 -6.82
N GLU A 158 -2.60 -9.95 -6.24
CA GLU A 158 -1.99 -10.89 -5.31
C GLU A 158 -2.80 -11.08 -4.03
N ASP A 159 -3.62 -10.08 -3.67
CA ASP A 159 -4.52 -10.13 -2.51
C ASP A 159 -5.75 -11.01 -2.78
N LEU A 160 -5.98 -11.42 -4.03
CA LEU A 160 -7.21 -12.06 -4.48
C LEU A 160 -7.01 -13.51 -4.91
N LYS A 161 -8.02 -14.30 -4.64
CA LYS A 161 -8.22 -15.65 -5.21
C LYS A 161 -9.67 -15.76 -5.65
N GLU A 162 -9.91 -16.29 -6.84
CA GLU A 162 -11.25 -16.61 -7.29
C GLU A 162 -11.95 -17.57 -6.33
N LYS A 163 -13.24 -17.35 -6.15
CA LYS A 163 -14.06 -18.14 -5.23
C LYS A 163 -14.55 -19.41 -5.92
#